data_985d8f1666cc3797ae64e1bfb2020def
#
_entry.id   985d8f1666cc3797ae64e1bfb2020def
#
_cell.length_a   1.000
_cell.length_b   1.000
_cell.length_c   1.000
_cell.angle_alpha   90.00
_cell.angle_beta   90.00
_cell.angle_gamma   90.00
#
_symmetry.space_group_name_H-M   'P 1'
#
loop_
_entity.id
_entity.type
_entity.pdbx_description
1 polymer ?
#
loop_
_entity_poly.entity_id
_entity_poly.type
_entity_poly.pdbx_seq_one_letter_code
_entity_poly.pdbx_strand_id
1 'polypeptide(L)'
;MARYIFMVSMDVDPDKEALFNEVYDGEHVPNLLKVPGVHAARRLEAEPSFRFSIGGEETVITYAGAHYIAIYEIDGPHVLVSPQWAEAGEAGRWPSEVRPFTRNRRHAVYRIL
;
A
#
# COMPACT_ATOMS: atom_id res chain seq x y z
N MET A 1 13.61 5.45 14.64
CA MET A 1 12.67 4.32 14.75
C MET A 1 11.31 4.74 14.21
N ALA A 2 10.72 3.92 13.37
CA ALA A 2 9.39 4.20 12.85
C ALA A 2 8.34 4.05 13.95
N ARG A 3 7.40 5.00 14.00
CA ARG A 3 6.32 5.02 14.99
C ARG A 3 4.94 4.85 14.39
N TYR A 4 4.85 4.92 13.06
CA TYR A 4 3.58 4.93 12.35
C TYR A 4 3.66 4.03 11.13
N ILE A 5 2.50 3.49 10.77
CA ILE A 5 2.32 2.72 9.54
C ILE A 5 1.35 3.49 8.66
N PHE A 6 1.77 3.84 7.45
CA PHE A 6 0.86 4.31 6.41
C PHE A 6 0.43 3.11 5.57
N MET A 7 -0.87 2.93 5.44
CA MET A 7 -1.43 1.84 4.64
C MET A 7 -2.22 2.42 3.47
N VAL A 8 -1.98 1.89 2.29
CA VAL A 8 -2.81 2.18 1.12
C VAL A 8 -3.26 0.87 0.51
N SER A 9 -4.55 0.77 0.20
CA SER A 9 -5.09 -0.40 -0.49
C SER A 9 -5.79 0.04 -1.77
N MET A 10 -5.81 -0.85 -2.77
CA MET A 10 -6.43 -0.56 -4.05
C MET A 10 -6.63 -1.82 -4.88
N ASP A 11 -7.55 -1.72 -5.82
CA ASP A 11 -7.70 -2.68 -6.90
C ASP A 11 -7.13 -2.08 -8.18
N VAL A 12 -6.83 -2.91 -9.14
CA VAL A 12 -6.34 -2.48 -10.45
C VAL A 12 -7.11 -3.23 -11.56
N ASP A 13 -7.28 -2.56 -12.69
CA ASP A 13 -7.91 -3.19 -13.85
C ASP A 13 -7.13 -4.44 -14.26
N PRO A 14 -7.81 -5.57 -14.53
CA PRO A 14 -7.12 -6.84 -14.80
C PRO A 14 -6.12 -6.80 -15.95
N ASP A 15 -6.38 -6.02 -16.98
CA ASP A 15 -5.46 -5.88 -18.11
C ASP A 15 -4.23 -5.00 -17.80
N LYS A 16 -4.22 -4.33 -16.64
CA LYS A 16 -3.11 -3.50 -16.18
C LYS A 16 -2.37 -4.11 -15.00
N GLU A 17 -2.78 -5.26 -14.53
CA GLU A 17 -2.23 -5.86 -13.31
C GLU A 17 -0.74 -6.15 -13.41
N ALA A 18 -0.27 -6.67 -14.54
CA ALA A 18 1.14 -6.96 -14.73
C ALA A 18 1.98 -5.68 -14.69
N LEU A 19 1.53 -4.63 -15.37
CA LEU A 19 2.21 -3.34 -15.36
C LEU A 19 2.17 -2.70 -13.97
N PHE A 20 1.03 -2.79 -13.30
CA PHE A 20 0.86 -2.32 -11.92
C PHE A 20 1.92 -2.91 -11.00
N ASN A 21 2.09 -4.23 -11.04
CA ASN A 21 3.08 -4.88 -10.19
C ASN A 21 4.51 -4.51 -10.57
N GLU A 22 4.82 -4.45 -11.87
CA GLU A 22 6.15 -4.07 -12.34
C GLU A 22 6.53 -2.65 -11.88
N VAL A 23 5.65 -1.70 -12.09
CA VAL A 23 5.92 -0.30 -11.77
C VAL A 23 5.91 -0.08 -10.26
N TYR A 24 5.00 -0.71 -9.55
CA TYR A 24 4.93 -0.59 -8.10
C TYR A 24 6.22 -1.08 -7.44
N ASP A 25 6.68 -2.27 -7.83
CA ASP A 25 7.88 -2.88 -7.24
C ASP A 25 9.18 -2.23 -7.74
N GLY A 26 9.23 -1.86 -9.01
CA GLY A 26 10.47 -1.38 -9.63
C GLY A 26 10.68 0.12 -9.53
N GLU A 27 9.62 0.91 -9.38
CA GLU A 27 9.70 2.37 -9.42
C GLU A 27 9.04 3.04 -8.22
N HIS A 28 7.76 2.77 -7.97
CA HIS A 28 6.98 3.51 -6.98
C HIS A 28 7.49 3.30 -5.56
N VAL A 29 7.61 2.05 -5.12
CA VAL A 29 8.13 1.75 -3.78
C VAL A 29 9.58 2.21 -3.63
N PRO A 30 10.51 1.92 -4.56
CA PRO A 30 11.87 2.42 -4.45
C PRO A 30 11.96 3.95 -4.36
N ASN A 31 11.11 4.68 -5.10
CA ASN A 31 11.09 6.13 -5.03
C ASN A 31 10.61 6.62 -3.68
N LEU A 32 9.55 6.03 -3.13
CA LEU A 32 9.03 6.41 -1.82
C LEU A 32 9.99 6.05 -0.68
N LEU A 33 10.75 4.98 -0.82
CA LEU A 33 11.75 4.58 0.18
C LEU A 33 12.89 5.59 0.32
N LYS A 34 13.10 6.45 -0.67
CA LYS A 34 14.12 7.51 -0.61
C LYS A 34 13.66 8.74 0.15
N VAL A 35 12.37 8.84 0.45
CA VAL A 35 11.81 10.00 1.15
C VAL A 35 12.30 10.01 2.60
N PRO A 36 12.81 11.16 3.09
CA PRO A 36 13.17 11.25 4.50
C PRO A 36 12.00 10.93 5.42
N GLY A 37 12.25 10.05 6.40
CA GLY A 37 11.22 9.60 7.33
C GLY A 37 10.50 8.32 6.91
N VAL A 38 10.79 7.77 5.74
CA VAL A 38 10.30 6.46 5.30
C VAL A 38 11.39 5.42 5.57
N HIS A 39 11.08 4.43 6.40
CA HIS A 39 12.06 3.44 6.87
C HIS A 39 11.95 2.09 6.19
N ALA A 40 10.75 1.69 5.82
CA ALA A 40 10.51 0.40 5.18
C ALA A 40 9.20 0.45 4.41
N ALA A 41 9.06 -0.46 3.45
CA ALA A 41 7.84 -0.63 2.70
C ALA A 41 7.62 -2.11 2.40
N ARG A 42 6.36 -2.54 2.41
CA ARG A 42 5.97 -3.89 2.02
C ARG A 42 4.72 -3.83 1.18
N ARG A 43 4.67 -4.69 0.19
CA ARG A 43 3.47 -4.91 -0.60
C ARG A 43 2.83 -6.22 -0.16
N LEU A 44 1.51 -6.21 -0.06
CA LEU A 44 0.73 -7.34 0.40
C LEU A 44 -0.39 -7.61 -0.61
N GLU A 45 -0.76 -8.88 -0.70
CA GLU A 45 -1.90 -9.30 -1.50
C GLU A 45 -2.88 -9.97 -0.54
N ALA A 46 -4.15 -9.56 -0.58
CA ALA A 46 -5.13 -10.08 0.37
C ALA A 46 -5.52 -11.52 0.03
N GLU A 47 -5.61 -12.37 1.04
CA GLU A 47 -6.23 -13.68 0.89
C GLU A 47 -7.75 -13.48 0.77
N PRO A 48 -8.41 -14.00 -0.27
CA PRO A 48 -9.85 -13.76 -0.45
C PRO A 48 -10.70 -14.36 0.67
N SER A 49 -10.26 -15.44 1.27
CA SER A 49 -10.91 -16.01 2.45
C SER A 49 -9.91 -16.81 3.25
N PHE A 50 -10.21 -17.02 4.51
CA PHE A 50 -9.38 -17.83 5.40
C PHE A 50 -10.23 -18.39 6.53
N ARG A 51 -9.71 -19.41 7.19
CA ARG A 51 -10.38 -20.05 8.31
C ARG A 51 -9.81 -19.47 9.60
N PHE A 52 -10.68 -19.19 10.53
CA PHE A 52 -10.31 -18.57 11.80
C PHE A 52 -11.05 -19.23 12.94
N SER A 53 -10.33 -19.62 13.97
CA SER A 53 -10.93 -20.21 15.16
C SER A 53 -11.30 -19.11 16.14
N ILE A 54 -12.57 -19.00 16.45
CA ILE A 54 -13.09 -18.02 17.41
C ILE A 54 -14.14 -18.71 18.30
N GLY A 55 -14.02 -18.52 19.60
CA GLY A 55 -14.93 -19.16 20.56
C GLY A 55 -14.85 -20.68 20.55
N GLY A 56 -13.71 -21.24 20.16
CA GLY A 56 -13.52 -22.69 20.06
C GLY A 56 -14.09 -23.31 18.80
N GLU A 57 -14.61 -22.50 17.89
CA GLU A 57 -15.19 -22.98 16.63
C GLU A 57 -14.46 -22.38 15.43
N GLU A 58 -14.38 -23.16 14.38
CA GLU A 58 -13.74 -22.75 13.12
C GLU A 58 -14.76 -22.07 12.23
N THR A 59 -14.42 -20.87 11.78
CA THR A 59 -15.29 -20.02 10.94
C THR A 59 -14.54 -19.61 9.70
N VAL A 60 -15.23 -19.50 8.57
CA VAL A 60 -14.67 -18.96 7.34
C VAL A 60 -14.91 -17.45 7.32
N ILE A 61 -13.83 -16.69 7.13
CA ILE A 61 -13.89 -15.24 6.99
C ILE A 61 -13.62 -14.89 5.54
N THR A 62 -14.51 -14.12 4.94
CA THR A 62 -14.33 -13.60 3.59
C THR A 62 -13.82 -12.16 3.66
N TYR A 63 -12.73 -11.89 2.97
CA TYR A 63 -12.15 -10.54 2.91
C TYR A 63 -13.00 -9.66 1.99
N ALA A 64 -13.38 -8.47 2.46
CA ALA A 64 -14.23 -7.55 1.73
C ALA A 64 -13.51 -6.30 1.22
N GLY A 65 -12.21 -6.15 1.46
CA GLY A 65 -11.44 -4.99 1.05
C GLY A 65 -10.82 -5.12 -0.33
N ALA A 66 -9.96 -4.16 -0.68
CA ALA A 66 -9.24 -4.16 -1.94
C ALA A 66 -8.15 -5.23 -1.96
N HIS A 67 -7.80 -5.68 -3.16
CA HIS A 67 -6.92 -6.84 -3.36
C HIS A 67 -5.47 -6.59 -2.98
N TYR A 68 -4.95 -5.40 -3.31
CA TYR A 68 -3.54 -5.05 -3.07
C TYR A 68 -3.41 -4.04 -1.96
N ILE A 69 -2.42 -4.25 -1.10
CA ILE A 69 -2.12 -3.37 0.02
C ILE A 69 -0.62 -3.05 0.00
N ALA A 70 -0.28 -1.79 0.28
CA ALA A 70 1.09 -1.42 0.56
C ALA A 70 1.14 -0.78 1.95
N ILE A 71 2.16 -1.11 2.71
CA ILE A 71 2.40 -0.50 4.01
C ILE A 71 3.78 0.12 4.04
N TYR A 72 3.87 1.29 4.68
CA TYR A 72 5.10 2.06 4.82
C TYR A 72 5.31 2.37 6.29
N GLU A 73 6.48 2.06 6.80
CA GLU A 73 6.88 2.48 8.15
C GLU A 73 7.45 3.89 8.04
N ILE A 74 6.83 4.83 8.73
CA ILE A 74 7.15 6.25 8.63
C ILE A 74 7.33 6.87 10.02
N ASP A 75 8.03 7.98 10.08
CA ASP A 75 8.24 8.73 11.33
C ASP A 75 6.93 9.30 11.87
N GLY A 76 6.04 9.71 11.00
CA GLY A 76 4.76 10.27 11.39
C GLY A 76 3.99 10.78 10.17
N PRO A 77 2.73 11.22 10.37
CA PRO A 77 1.89 11.73 9.29
C PRO A 77 2.51 12.90 8.51
N HIS A 78 3.38 13.67 9.14
CA HIS A 78 4.06 14.80 8.48
C HIS A 78 4.89 14.40 7.26
N VAL A 79 5.35 13.14 7.22
CA VAL A 79 6.11 12.62 6.07
C VAL A 79 5.25 12.65 4.81
N LEU A 80 3.96 12.36 4.94
CA LEU A 80 3.03 12.23 3.82
C LEU A 80 2.67 13.57 3.17
N VAL A 81 2.97 14.69 3.83
CA VAL A 81 2.75 16.03 3.28
C VAL A 81 4.07 16.75 3.00
N SER A 82 5.18 16.03 3.08
CA SER A 82 6.49 16.61 2.75
C SER A 82 6.64 16.83 1.24
N PRO A 83 7.41 17.83 0.81
CA PRO A 83 7.70 18.01 -0.61
C PRO A 83 8.36 16.80 -1.24
N GLN A 84 9.19 16.09 -0.50
CA GLN A 84 9.88 14.89 -0.98
C GLN A 84 8.91 13.75 -1.25
N TRP A 85 7.91 13.55 -0.39
CA TRP A 85 6.87 12.55 -0.63
C TRP A 85 6.04 12.91 -1.87
N ALA A 86 5.65 14.17 -1.98
CA ALA A 86 4.86 14.65 -3.13
C ALA A 86 5.61 14.41 -4.45
N GLU A 87 6.90 14.72 -4.49
CA GLU A 87 7.73 14.51 -5.67
C GLU A 87 7.91 13.02 -5.98
N ALA A 88 8.21 12.22 -4.98
CA ALA A 88 8.43 10.78 -5.16
C ALA A 88 7.17 10.06 -5.65
N GLY A 89 6.01 10.45 -5.15
CA GLY A 89 4.72 9.87 -5.55
C GLY A 89 4.35 10.13 -7.00
N GLU A 90 4.92 11.17 -7.61
CA GLU A 90 4.67 11.54 -9.01
C GLU A 90 5.80 11.16 -9.94
N ALA A 91 6.83 10.47 -9.45
CA ALA A 91 7.97 10.06 -10.27
C ALA A 91 7.68 8.81 -11.09
N GLY A 92 8.36 8.68 -12.22
CA GLY A 92 8.30 7.49 -13.07
C GLY A 92 6.96 7.31 -13.77
N ARG A 93 6.64 6.06 -14.07
CA ARG A 93 5.44 5.70 -14.86
C ARG A 93 4.17 5.60 -14.03
N TRP A 94 4.29 5.66 -12.70
CA TRP A 94 3.14 5.47 -11.82
C TRP A 94 1.97 6.41 -12.12
N PRO A 95 2.17 7.75 -12.17
CA PRO A 95 1.02 8.65 -12.28
C PRO A 95 0.28 8.58 -13.61
N SER A 96 0.97 8.33 -14.72
CA SER A 96 0.34 8.36 -16.04
C SER A 96 -0.06 6.98 -16.55
N GLU A 97 0.69 5.94 -16.21
CA GLU A 97 0.48 4.63 -16.82
C GLU A 97 -0.20 3.63 -15.88
N VAL A 98 -0.23 3.89 -14.57
CA VAL A 98 -0.77 2.95 -13.59
C VAL A 98 -1.89 3.53 -12.75
N ARG A 99 -1.66 4.66 -12.08
CA ARG A 99 -2.66 5.26 -11.18
C ARG A 99 -4.05 5.40 -11.79
N PRO A 100 -4.22 5.85 -13.04
CA PRO A 100 -5.55 6.00 -13.62
C PRO A 100 -6.36 4.70 -13.74
N PHE A 101 -5.69 3.55 -13.65
CA PHE A 101 -6.32 2.24 -13.77
C PHE A 101 -6.55 1.56 -12.42
N THR A 102 -6.29 2.29 -11.34
CA THR A 102 -6.54 1.79 -9.97
C THR A 102 -7.91 2.26 -9.48
N ARG A 103 -8.50 1.45 -8.59
CA ARG A 103 -9.85 1.68 -8.05
C ARG A 103 -9.91 1.30 -6.59
N ASN A 104 -10.98 1.75 -5.91
CA ASN A 104 -11.28 1.39 -4.52
C ASN A 104 -10.14 1.74 -3.58
N ARG A 105 -9.49 2.87 -3.81
CA ARG A 105 -8.33 3.27 -3.00
C ARG A 105 -8.76 3.71 -1.61
N ARG A 106 -8.05 3.21 -0.61
CA ARG A 106 -8.24 3.62 0.77
C ARG A 106 -6.87 3.89 1.40
N HIS A 107 -6.85 4.84 2.29
CA HIS A 107 -5.64 5.28 2.98
C HIS A 107 -5.90 5.30 4.48
N ALA A 108 -4.91 4.89 5.26
CA ALA A 108 -4.99 4.96 6.71
C ALA A 108 -3.59 5.15 7.29
N VAL A 109 -3.52 5.81 8.43
CA VAL A 109 -2.30 5.91 9.22
C VAL A 109 -2.60 5.31 10.59
N TYR A 110 -1.72 4.41 11.01
CA TYR A 110 -1.81 3.77 12.31
C TYR A 110 -0.59 4.14 13.13
N ARG A 111 -0.81 4.46 14.40
CA ARG A 111 0.30 4.66 15.35
C ARG A 111 0.64 3.33 15.99
N ILE A 112 1.93 3.01 16.02
CA ILE A 112 2.40 1.81 16.71
C ILE A 112 2.33 2.06 18.22
N LEU A 113 1.68 1.17 18.93
CA LEU A 113 1.50 1.27 20.38
C LEU A 113 2.67 0.67 21.14
#